data_3b2109fea13cae2fe59832e92928f6b2
#
_entry.id   3b2109fea13cae2fe59832e92928f6b2
#
_cell.length_a   1.000
_cell.length_b   1.000
_cell.length_c   1.000
_cell.angle_alpha   90.00
_cell.angle_beta   90.00
_cell.angle_gamma   90.00
#
_symmetry.space_group_name_H-M   'P 1'
#
loop_
_entity.id
_entity.type
_entity.pdbx_description
1 polymer ?
#
loop_
_entity_poly.entity_id
_entity_poly.type
_entity_poly.pdbx_seq_one_letter_code
_entity_poly.pdbx_strand_id
1 'polypeptide(L)'
;MGRFHRHDDRTEHTHDGQEHSHSHSHSHEDLGDHASYETGPERISVLERIFSENDAAADANRAAFAENGVHCLNLMSSPGAGKTTLLERTLAHLQEIGVRAGIVEGDIETSIDADRLAGYGAQVVLLNTGDGFGGECHLDAPMVRKAVGGLDLGSLDLLIVENVGNLVCPAEFDVGAHTSAMVYAITEGEEKPLKYPVMFRACDVVLVNKLDLLPHLDFDLELFRGNLAQVNPVAVVFEVSARTGDGLQAWHEHLTTMVSV
;
A
#
# COMPACT_ATOMS: atom_id res chain seq x y z
N MET A 1 -0.78 -33.67 -10.50
CA MET A 1 -1.01 -32.82 -11.69
C MET A 1 -2.50 -32.87 -11.98
N GLY A 2 -3.22 -31.78 -11.65
CA GLY A 2 -4.64 -31.66 -11.91
C GLY A 2 -4.89 -31.40 -13.39
N ARG A 3 -5.68 -32.25 -14.02
CA ARG A 3 -6.15 -32.04 -15.39
C ARG A 3 -7.44 -31.20 -15.31
N PHE A 4 -7.42 -29.99 -15.83
CA PHE A 4 -8.63 -29.22 -16.07
C PHE A 4 -9.34 -29.77 -17.32
N HIS A 5 -10.61 -30.15 -17.17
CA HIS A 5 -11.47 -30.54 -18.28
C HIS A 5 -12.46 -29.40 -18.56
N ARG A 6 -12.56 -29.00 -19.82
CA ARG A 6 -13.60 -28.09 -20.34
C ARG A 6 -14.75 -28.98 -20.82
N HIS A 7 -15.94 -28.72 -20.32
CA HIS A 7 -17.15 -29.42 -20.78
C HIS A 7 -17.94 -28.49 -21.69
N ASP A 8 -18.17 -28.91 -22.96
CA ASP A 8 -19.26 -28.40 -23.75
C ASP A 8 -20.50 -29.25 -23.45
N ASP A 9 -21.66 -28.62 -23.41
CA ASP A 9 -22.96 -29.19 -23.03
C ASP A 9 -23.39 -30.36 -23.90
N ARG A 10 -22.83 -31.52 -23.79
CA ARG A 10 -23.17 -32.87 -24.26
C ARG A 10 -21.91 -33.61 -24.68
N THR A 11 -21.18 -34.17 -23.74
CA THR A 11 -20.14 -35.13 -24.06
C THR A 11 -20.37 -36.42 -23.29
N GLU A 12 -20.54 -37.51 -24.00
CA GLU A 12 -20.42 -38.86 -23.51
C GLU A 12 -18.92 -39.21 -23.42
N HIS A 13 -18.46 -39.76 -22.30
CA HIS A 13 -17.08 -40.28 -22.17
C HIS A 13 -17.08 -41.54 -21.33
N THR A 14 -16.15 -42.42 -21.65
CA THR A 14 -15.96 -43.70 -21.01
C THR A 14 -14.79 -43.67 -20.01
N HIS A 15 -15.03 -44.11 -18.78
CA HIS A 15 -13.99 -44.49 -17.81
C HIS A 15 -14.11 -45.98 -17.50
N ASP A 16 -13.00 -46.68 -17.62
CA ASP A 16 -12.86 -48.12 -17.26
C ASP A 16 -13.93 -49.06 -17.84
N GLY A 17 -14.30 -48.82 -19.08
CA GLY A 17 -15.19 -49.74 -19.82
C GLY A 17 -16.68 -49.71 -19.41
N GLN A 18 -17.07 -48.72 -18.58
CA GLN A 18 -18.51 -48.44 -18.28
C GLN A 18 -18.93 -47.09 -18.84
N GLU A 19 -20.00 -47.08 -19.57
CA GLU A 19 -20.64 -45.88 -20.09
C GLU A 19 -21.51 -45.23 -18.98
N HIS A 20 -21.21 -44.01 -18.64
CA HIS A 20 -22.05 -43.21 -17.73
C HIS A 20 -22.61 -42.01 -18.46
N SER A 21 -23.93 -41.85 -18.48
CA SER A 21 -24.60 -40.67 -18.92
C SER A 21 -24.87 -39.76 -17.73
N HIS A 22 -24.23 -38.60 -17.68
CA HIS A 22 -24.52 -37.55 -16.69
C HIS A 22 -25.32 -36.44 -17.34
N SER A 23 -26.60 -36.35 -16.98
CA SER A 23 -27.42 -35.19 -17.31
C SER A 23 -27.19 -34.13 -16.21
N HIS A 24 -26.40 -33.09 -16.49
CA HIS A 24 -26.31 -31.91 -15.65
C HIS A 24 -27.33 -30.89 -16.15
N SER A 25 -28.54 -30.91 -15.56
CA SER A 25 -29.43 -29.77 -15.65
C SER A 25 -28.93 -28.70 -14.68
N HIS A 26 -28.19 -27.73 -15.17
CA HIS A 26 -27.96 -26.47 -14.41
C HIS A 26 -29.22 -25.63 -14.51
N SER A 27 -30.15 -25.78 -13.58
CA SER A 27 -31.15 -24.76 -13.36
C SER A 27 -30.43 -23.58 -12.72
N HIS A 28 -30.46 -22.41 -13.35
CA HIS A 28 -29.97 -21.14 -12.81
C HIS A 28 -30.73 -20.71 -11.52
N GLU A 29 -31.66 -21.53 -11.03
CA GLU A 29 -32.37 -21.34 -9.78
C GLU A 29 -31.63 -21.81 -8.53
N ASP A 30 -30.49 -22.54 -8.70
CA ASP A 30 -29.64 -23.05 -7.62
C ASP A 30 -28.36 -22.21 -7.38
N LEU A 31 -28.26 -21.01 -7.91
CA LEU A 31 -27.36 -20.00 -7.38
C LEU A 31 -27.96 -19.60 -6.04
N GLY A 32 -27.40 -20.17 -4.97
CA GLY A 32 -27.90 -20.01 -3.60
C GLY A 32 -28.33 -18.59 -3.31
N ASP A 33 -29.37 -18.49 -2.52
CA ASP A 33 -29.96 -17.24 -2.07
C ASP A 33 -28.83 -16.24 -1.69
N HIS A 34 -28.62 -15.22 -2.55
CA HIS A 34 -27.64 -14.16 -2.33
C HIS A 34 -28.06 -13.21 -1.20
N ALA A 35 -29.09 -13.53 -0.44
CA ALA A 35 -29.55 -12.78 0.73
C ALA A 35 -28.45 -12.59 1.78
N SER A 36 -27.41 -13.46 1.78
CA SER A 36 -26.23 -13.29 2.64
C SER A 36 -25.29 -12.15 2.22
N TYR A 37 -25.47 -11.59 1.02
CA TYR A 37 -24.72 -10.43 0.51
C TYR A 37 -25.50 -9.11 0.58
N GLU A 38 -26.75 -9.13 1.02
CA GLU A 38 -27.48 -7.89 1.29
C GLU A 38 -26.81 -7.19 2.47
N THR A 39 -26.20 -6.04 2.21
CA THR A 39 -25.71 -5.11 3.22
C THR A 39 -26.93 -4.52 3.91
N GLY A 40 -27.35 -5.14 5.04
CA GLY A 40 -28.43 -4.61 5.84
C GLY A 40 -28.09 -3.22 6.40
N PRO A 41 -29.09 -2.39 6.73
CA PRO A 41 -28.88 -1.04 7.24
C PRO A 41 -27.96 -0.99 8.49
N GLU A 42 -27.93 -2.05 9.29
CA GLU A 42 -27.02 -2.17 10.43
C GLU A 42 -25.53 -2.26 10.00
N ARG A 43 -25.23 -2.99 8.93
CA ARG A 43 -23.86 -3.07 8.40
C ARG A 43 -23.41 -1.74 7.81
N ILE A 44 -24.30 -1.05 7.09
CA ILE A 44 -24.02 0.27 6.53
C ILE A 44 -23.72 1.25 7.67
N SER A 45 -24.54 1.28 8.73
CA SER A 45 -24.32 2.20 9.86
C SER A 45 -23.03 1.91 10.64
N VAL A 46 -22.59 0.64 10.71
CA VAL A 46 -21.31 0.28 11.33
C VAL A 46 -20.14 0.78 10.46
N LEU A 47 -20.18 0.58 9.14
CA LEU A 47 -19.15 1.07 8.24
C LEU A 47 -19.07 2.59 8.23
N GLU A 48 -20.20 3.30 8.16
CA GLU A 48 -20.26 4.76 8.24
C GLU A 48 -19.63 5.28 9.53
N ARG A 49 -19.86 4.60 10.65
CA ARG A 49 -19.26 4.97 11.93
C ARG A 49 -17.75 4.73 11.93
N ILE A 50 -17.25 3.61 11.39
CA ILE A 50 -15.82 3.32 11.30
C ILE A 50 -15.11 4.39 10.46
N PHE A 51 -15.65 4.74 9.30
CA PHE A 51 -15.07 5.80 8.47
C PHE A 51 -15.12 7.17 9.15
N SER A 52 -16.23 7.52 9.81
CA SER A 52 -16.35 8.78 10.54
C SER A 52 -15.39 8.88 11.73
N GLU A 53 -15.15 7.79 12.46
CA GLU A 53 -14.17 7.74 13.54
C GLU A 53 -12.74 7.85 13.00
N ASN A 54 -12.45 7.23 11.85
CA ASN A 54 -11.17 7.37 11.18
C ASN A 54 -10.93 8.81 10.72
N ASP A 55 -11.90 9.44 10.06
CA ASP A 55 -11.79 10.80 9.56
C ASP A 55 -11.52 11.80 10.69
N ALA A 56 -12.24 11.67 11.80
CA ALA A 56 -12.03 12.50 12.99
C ALA A 56 -10.62 12.31 13.58
N ALA A 57 -10.10 11.07 13.58
CA ALA A 57 -8.73 10.80 14.03
C ALA A 57 -7.68 11.33 13.04
N ALA A 58 -7.94 11.23 11.73
CA ALA A 58 -7.07 11.78 10.70
C ALA A 58 -6.96 13.32 10.79
N ASP A 59 -8.07 14.01 11.03
CA ASP A 59 -8.08 15.45 11.25
C ASP A 59 -7.28 15.83 12.52
N ALA A 60 -7.44 15.05 13.59
CA ALA A 60 -6.66 15.27 14.80
C ALA A 60 -5.17 14.98 14.63
N ASN A 61 -4.79 14.02 13.78
CA ASN A 61 -3.40 13.76 13.40
C ASN A 61 -2.83 14.96 12.62
N ARG A 62 -3.53 15.44 11.60
CA ARG A 62 -3.14 16.64 10.82
C ARG A 62 -2.92 17.86 11.71
N ALA A 63 -3.85 18.10 12.65
CA ALA A 63 -3.70 19.19 13.59
C ALA A 63 -2.44 19.06 14.46
N ALA A 64 -2.17 17.86 14.99
CA ALA A 64 -0.98 17.61 15.80
C ALA A 64 0.32 17.77 15.00
N PHE A 65 0.36 17.33 13.74
CA PHE A 65 1.51 17.51 12.87
C PHE A 65 1.73 19.00 12.56
N ALA A 66 0.67 19.75 12.23
CA ALA A 66 0.75 21.19 11.98
C ALA A 66 1.21 21.99 13.21
N GLU A 67 0.70 21.67 14.40
CA GLU A 67 1.11 22.31 15.66
C GLU A 67 2.60 22.13 15.96
N ASN A 68 3.19 21.01 15.54
CA ASN A 68 4.61 20.71 15.75
C ASN A 68 5.50 21.06 14.54
N GLY A 69 4.92 21.53 13.43
CA GLY A 69 5.66 21.84 12.22
C GLY A 69 6.27 20.62 11.52
N VAL A 70 5.65 19.44 11.68
CA VAL A 70 6.11 18.17 11.14
C VAL A 70 5.38 17.87 9.84
N HIS A 71 6.10 17.61 8.75
CA HIS A 71 5.48 17.07 7.54
C HIS A 71 5.27 15.56 7.69
N CYS A 72 4.07 15.06 7.39
CA CYS A 72 3.76 13.64 7.46
C CYS A 72 3.59 13.06 6.05
N LEU A 73 4.34 11.98 5.77
CA LEU A 73 4.30 11.20 4.52
C LEU A 73 3.72 9.81 4.82
N ASN A 74 2.64 9.41 4.14
CA ASN A 74 2.15 8.04 4.13
C ASN A 74 2.79 7.27 2.98
N LEU A 75 3.59 6.24 3.28
CA LEU A 75 4.31 5.43 2.31
C LEU A 75 3.63 4.07 2.14
N MET A 76 3.05 3.85 0.99
CA MET A 76 2.26 2.67 0.63
C MET A 76 2.96 1.83 -0.44
N SER A 77 2.65 0.56 -0.53
CA SER A 77 3.10 -0.32 -1.63
C SER A 77 2.40 -1.67 -1.62
N SER A 78 2.64 -2.47 -2.68
CA SER A 78 2.48 -3.92 -2.61
C SER A 78 3.59 -4.58 -1.77
N PRO A 79 3.37 -5.81 -1.28
CA PRO A 79 4.43 -6.59 -0.64
C PRO A 79 5.64 -6.76 -1.56
N GLY A 80 6.84 -6.60 -1.02
CA GLY A 80 8.08 -6.81 -1.77
C GLY A 80 8.40 -5.75 -2.82
N ALA A 81 7.71 -4.60 -2.88
CA ALA A 81 8.03 -3.49 -3.80
C ALA A 81 9.35 -2.78 -3.46
N GLY A 82 9.88 -2.98 -2.26
CA GLY A 82 11.16 -2.44 -1.83
C GLY A 82 11.06 -1.18 -0.95
N LYS A 83 9.95 -1.01 -0.21
CA LYS A 83 9.75 0.11 0.73
C LYS A 83 10.91 0.28 1.69
N THR A 84 11.22 -0.75 2.49
CA THR A 84 12.26 -0.71 3.52
C THR A 84 13.63 -0.34 2.92
N THR A 85 14.00 -0.92 1.76
CA THR A 85 15.26 -0.56 1.09
C THR A 85 15.27 0.89 0.61
N LEU A 86 14.13 1.40 0.12
CA LEU A 86 13.97 2.80 -0.25
C LEU A 86 14.10 3.72 0.99
N LEU A 87 13.46 3.34 2.09
CA LEU A 87 13.52 4.09 3.36
C LEU A 87 14.93 4.16 3.91
N GLU A 88 15.68 3.06 3.92
CA GLU A 88 17.09 3.07 4.35
C GLU A 88 17.92 4.10 3.59
N ARG A 89 17.79 4.12 2.25
CA ARG A 89 18.47 5.10 1.41
C ARG A 89 18.02 6.53 1.68
N THR A 90 16.72 6.71 1.84
CA THR A 90 16.13 8.02 2.14
C THR A 90 16.58 8.53 3.51
N LEU A 91 16.54 7.69 4.54
CA LEU A 91 16.99 8.05 5.90
C LEU A 91 18.48 8.37 5.97
N ALA A 92 19.33 7.61 5.26
CA ALA A 92 20.74 7.92 5.16
C ALA A 92 20.96 9.34 4.60
N HIS A 93 20.24 9.71 3.54
CA HIS A 93 20.32 11.06 2.97
C HIS A 93 19.79 12.13 3.95
N LEU A 94 18.61 11.89 4.56
CA LEU A 94 18.02 12.84 5.53
C LEU A 94 18.98 13.10 6.72
N GLN A 95 19.65 12.06 7.21
CA GLN A 95 20.67 12.15 8.25
C GLN A 95 21.86 13.02 7.81
N GLU A 96 22.36 12.84 6.58
CA GLU A 96 23.46 13.64 6.03
C GLU A 96 23.14 15.14 5.95
N ILE A 97 21.89 15.48 5.61
CA ILE A 97 21.45 16.89 5.50
C ILE A 97 20.85 17.44 6.80
N GLY A 98 20.83 16.65 7.88
CA GLY A 98 20.40 17.07 9.21
C GLY A 98 18.88 17.17 9.41
N VAL A 99 18.07 16.54 8.54
CA VAL A 99 16.61 16.42 8.69
C VAL A 99 16.29 15.32 9.71
N ARG A 100 15.52 15.66 10.73
CA ARG A 100 15.15 14.76 11.82
C ARG A 100 13.90 13.99 11.46
N ALA A 101 14.04 12.68 11.26
CA ALA A 101 12.95 11.82 10.85
C ALA A 101 12.39 10.97 11.99
N GLY A 102 11.06 10.79 11.98
CA GLY A 102 10.34 9.78 12.75
C GLY A 102 9.66 8.78 11.82
N ILE A 103 9.52 7.54 12.26
CA ILE A 103 8.87 6.47 11.50
C ILE A 103 7.83 5.77 12.37
N VAL A 104 6.64 5.63 11.83
CA VAL A 104 5.64 4.66 12.29
C VAL A 104 5.70 3.50 11.31
N GLU A 105 6.20 2.36 11.79
CA GLU A 105 6.36 1.13 11.00
C GLU A 105 5.16 0.22 11.20
N GLY A 106 4.42 -0.05 10.14
CA GLY A 106 3.31 -1.00 10.12
C GLY A 106 3.77 -2.36 9.64
N ASP A 107 4.13 -3.26 10.56
CA ASP A 107 4.47 -4.65 10.21
C ASP A 107 3.46 -5.63 10.83
N ILE A 108 3.27 -6.74 10.14
CA ILE A 108 2.33 -7.77 10.55
C ILE A 108 2.89 -8.62 11.69
N GLU A 109 4.20 -8.94 11.70
CA GLU A 109 4.74 -9.95 12.63
C GLU A 109 6.16 -9.69 13.17
N THR A 110 6.99 -8.81 12.57
CA THR A 110 8.42 -8.75 12.91
C THR A 110 8.95 -7.34 13.14
N SER A 111 9.96 -7.19 14.01
CA SER A 111 10.67 -5.93 14.25
C SER A 111 11.90 -5.75 13.34
N ILE A 112 12.13 -6.67 12.40
CA ILE A 112 13.38 -6.70 11.61
C ILE A 112 13.58 -5.40 10.83
N ASP A 113 12.54 -4.90 10.19
CA ASP A 113 12.61 -3.67 9.41
C ASP A 113 12.71 -2.44 10.30
N ALA A 114 11.98 -2.39 11.43
CA ALA A 114 12.12 -1.33 12.43
C ALA A 114 13.54 -1.23 12.99
N ASP A 115 14.18 -2.36 13.32
CA ASP A 115 15.56 -2.40 13.82
C ASP A 115 16.56 -1.89 12.77
N ARG A 116 16.33 -2.18 11.48
CA ARG A 116 17.14 -1.66 10.37
C ARG A 116 17.03 -0.14 10.25
N LEU A 117 15.80 0.39 10.32
CA LEU A 117 15.52 1.82 10.16
C LEU A 117 16.04 2.67 11.35
N ALA A 118 15.99 2.14 12.57
CA ALA A 118 16.52 2.83 13.76
C ALA A 118 18.03 3.11 13.65
N GLY A 119 18.78 2.31 12.89
CA GLY A 119 20.22 2.50 12.66
C GLY A 119 20.58 3.82 11.95
N TYR A 120 19.62 4.50 11.33
CA TYR A 120 19.81 5.78 10.62
C TYR A 120 19.45 7.02 11.47
N GLY A 121 19.34 6.85 12.79
CA GLY A 121 19.09 7.97 13.73
C GLY A 121 17.64 8.47 13.75
N ALA A 122 16.72 7.76 13.09
CA ALA A 122 15.29 8.05 13.15
C ALA A 122 14.68 7.59 14.48
N GLN A 123 13.66 8.30 14.98
CA GLN A 123 12.78 7.76 16.01
C GLN A 123 11.84 6.75 15.36
N VAL A 124 11.82 5.50 15.82
CA VAL A 124 10.99 4.44 15.23
C VAL A 124 10.00 3.91 16.25
N VAL A 125 8.72 3.84 15.87
CA VAL A 125 7.68 3.16 16.63
C VAL A 125 7.07 2.07 15.75
N LEU A 126 7.14 0.83 16.23
CA LEU A 126 6.53 -0.32 15.58
C LEU A 126 5.07 -0.46 16.00
N LEU A 127 4.18 -0.55 15.02
CA LEU A 127 2.80 -0.99 15.18
C LEU A 127 2.70 -2.44 14.70
N ASN A 128 2.60 -3.36 15.65
CA ASN A 128 2.33 -4.76 15.33
C ASN A 128 0.84 -4.91 14.98
N THR A 129 0.53 -5.21 13.73
CA THR A 129 -0.84 -5.41 13.24
C THR A 129 -1.28 -6.88 13.33
N GLY A 130 -0.41 -7.79 13.81
CA GLY A 130 -0.65 -9.23 13.93
C GLY A 130 -1.38 -9.71 15.20
N ASP A 131 -1.55 -8.86 16.20
CA ASP A 131 -2.08 -9.22 17.54
C ASP A 131 -3.62 -9.43 17.60
N GLY A 132 -4.28 -9.68 16.46
CA GLY A 132 -5.72 -9.91 16.38
C GLY A 132 -6.12 -11.07 15.48
N PHE A 133 -7.38 -11.51 15.58
CA PHE A 133 -7.95 -12.50 14.66
C PHE A 133 -7.92 -11.94 13.22
N GLY A 134 -6.89 -12.30 12.44
CA GLY A 134 -6.78 -12.00 11.02
C GLY A 134 -5.79 -10.91 10.61
N GLY A 135 -5.07 -10.27 11.53
CA GLY A 135 -4.09 -9.21 11.23
C GLY A 135 -4.68 -8.00 10.48
N GLU A 136 -4.35 -6.79 10.89
CA GLU A 136 -4.79 -5.59 10.14
C GLU A 136 -3.98 -5.48 8.85
N CYS A 137 -4.66 -5.35 7.71
CA CYS A 137 -4.02 -5.25 6.40
C CYS A 137 -3.66 -3.80 6.01
N HIS A 138 -3.79 -2.84 6.93
CA HIS A 138 -3.49 -1.41 6.75
C HIS A 138 -3.30 -0.75 8.12
N LEU A 139 -2.72 0.44 8.12
CA LEU A 139 -2.78 1.36 9.25
C LEU A 139 -3.93 2.34 9.05
N ASP A 140 -4.73 2.57 10.08
CA ASP A 140 -5.74 3.61 10.15
C ASP A 140 -5.27 4.82 10.98
N ALA A 141 -6.05 5.90 10.99
CA ALA A 141 -5.71 7.11 11.72
C ALA A 141 -5.67 6.93 13.24
N PRO A 142 -6.58 6.17 13.89
CA PRO A 142 -6.48 5.82 15.31
C PRO A 142 -5.19 5.09 15.67
N MET A 143 -4.75 4.14 14.85
CA MET A 143 -3.48 3.41 15.04
C MET A 143 -2.28 4.34 14.96
N VAL A 144 -2.21 5.17 13.90
CA VAL A 144 -1.14 6.16 13.74
C VAL A 144 -1.14 7.15 14.90
N ARG A 145 -2.30 7.64 15.35
CA ARG A 145 -2.42 8.52 16.51
C ARG A 145 -1.82 7.92 17.78
N LYS A 146 -2.08 6.64 18.02
CA LYS A 146 -1.53 5.91 19.15
C LYS A 146 0.00 5.78 19.05
N ALA A 147 0.52 5.45 17.87
CA ALA A 147 1.96 5.30 17.62
C ALA A 147 2.70 6.63 17.78
N VAL A 148 2.14 7.71 17.26
CA VAL A 148 2.69 9.07 17.36
C VAL A 148 2.88 9.51 18.81
N GLY A 149 2.07 9.02 19.75
CA GLY A 149 2.26 9.24 21.19
C GLY A 149 3.58 8.67 21.75
N GLY A 150 4.27 7.79 21.03
CA GLY A 150 5.59 7.26 21.35
C GLY A 150 6.75 8.05 20.74
N LEU A 151 6.47 9.10 19.95
CA LEU A 151 7.46 9.95 19.29
C LEU A 151 7.48 11.35 19.93
N ASP A 152 8.64 11.99 19.92
CA ASP A 152 8.78 13.41 20.25
C ASP A 152 8.61 14.26 18.98
N LEU A 153 7.35 14.53 18.62
CA LEU A 153 7.00 15.29 17.41
C LEU A 153 7.70 16.65 17.35
N GLY A 154 7.84 17.35 18.49
CA GLY A 154 8.49 18.66 18.53
C GLY A 154 9.97 18.64 18.14
N SER A 155 10.59 17.46 18.12
CA SER A 155 11.98 17.27 17.68
C SER A 155 12.09 16.75 16.24
N LEU A 156 11.00 16.54 15.52
CA LEU A 156 10.98 16.01 14.15
C LEU A 156 10.75 17.11 13.12
N ASP A 157 11.24 16.89 11.92
CA ASP A 157 10.96 17.68 10.72
C ASP A 157 10.06 16.87 9.76
N LEU A 158 10.23 15.54 9.73
CA LEU A 158 9.50 14.61 8.88
C LEU A 158 9.01 13.40 9.69
N LEU A 159 7.76 13.04 9.52
CA LEU A 159 7.19 11.77 9.97
C LEU A 159 6.85 10.92 8.76
N ILE A 160 7.32 9.67 8.72
CA ILE A 160 6.98 8.70 7.69
C ILE A 160 6.12 7.61 8.33
N VAL A 161 4.92 7.42 7.81
CA VAL A 161 4.06 6.28 8.14
C VAL A 161 4.32 5.23 7.07
N GLU A 162 5.10 4.19 7.38
CA GLU A 162 5.26 3.03 6.51
C GLU A 162 4.05 2.11 6.68
N ASN A 163 3.15 2.15 5.72
CA ASN A 163 1.93 1.37 5.75
C ASN A 163 2.19 -0.10 5.40
N VAL A 164 1.30 -0.98 5.83
CA VAL A 164 1.35 -2.41 5.49
C VAL A 164 1.39 -2.60 3.97
N GLY A 165 2.16 -3.59 3.51
CA GLY A 165 2.25 -3.90 2.09
C GLY A 165 0.93 -4.45 1.52
N ASN A 166 0.06 -3.55 1.03
CA ASN A 166 -1.24 -3.86 0.46
C ASN A 166 -1.66 -2.79 -0.55
N LEU A 167 -2.32 -3.19 -1.65
CA LEU A 167 -2.77 -2.28 -2.72
C LEU A 167 -4.25 -1.87 -2.62
N VAL A 168 -4.97 -2.28 -1.60
CA VAL A 168 -6.41 -2.01 -1.46
C VAL A 168 -6.69 -1.21 -0.20
N CYS A 169 -6.55 -1.83 0.96
CA CYS A 169 -6.98 -1.25 2.23
C CYS A 169 -6.31 0.10 2.59
N PRO A 170 -4.98 0.33 2.39
CA PRO A 170 -4.36 1.61 2.74
C PRO A 170 -4.86 2.82 1.95
N ALA A 171 -5.51 2.59 0.80
CA ALA A 171 -6.07 3.67 -0.01
C ALA A 171 -7.45 4.15 0.48
N GLU A 172 -8.13 3.37 1.32
CA GLU A 172 -9.47 3.66 1.83
C GLU A 172 -9.46 4.37 3.19
N PHE A 173 -8.32 4.30 3.91
CA PHE A 173 -8.17 4.89 5.24
C PHE A 173 -7.13 6.01 5.24
N ASP A 174 -7.61 7.24 5.35
CA ASP A 174 -6.76 8.40 5.54
C ASP A 174 -6.11 8.35 6.93
N VAL A 175 -4.80 8.41 7.00
CA VAL A 175 -4.03 8.41 8.25
C VAL A 175 -3.75 9.82 8.78
N GLY A 176 -4.18 10.86 8.07
CA GLY A 176 -3.91 12.26 8.39
C GLY A 176 -2.56 12.75 7.85
N ALA A 177 -1.99 12.09 6.85
CA ALA A 177 -0.75 12.52 6.21
C ALA A 177 -0.95 13.75 5.32
N HIS A 178 0.14 14.54 5.12
CA HIS A 178 0.16 15.67 4.19
C HIS A 178 0.40 15.23 2.76
N THR A 179 1.12 14.13 2.59
CA THR A 179 1.49 13.56 1.29
C THR A 179 1.36 12.04 1.34
N SER A 180 0.82 11.46 0.29
CA SER A 180 0.75 10.02 0.08
C SER A 180 1.66 9.61 -1.06
N ALA A 181 2.60 8.72 -0.80
CA ALA A 181 3.51 8.17 -1.80
C ALA A 181 3.35 6.65 -1.93
N MET A 182 3.45 6.16 -3.14
CA MET A 182 3.39 4.74 -3.44
C MET A 182 4.72 4.26 -4.00
N VAL A 183 5.28 3.20 -3.42
CA VAL A 183 6.39 2.45 -4.01
C VAL A 183 5.81 1.33 -4.87
N TYR A 184 6.03 1.42 -6.16
CA TYR A 184 5.59 0.46 -7.15
C TYR A 184 6.80 -0.22 -7.79
N ALA A 185 6.81 -1.54 -7.88
CA ALA A 185 7.91 -2.26 -8.52
C ALA A 185 7.56 -2.65 -9.97
N ILE A 186 8.50 -2.43 -10.91
CA ILE A 186 8.28 -2.82 -12.32
C ILE A 186 8.00 -4.31 -12.53
N THR A 187 8.32 -5.15 -11.53
CA THR A 187 7.98 -6.58 -11.53
C THR A 187 6.48 -6.87 -11.40
N GLU A 188 5.65 -5.86 -11.18
CA GLU A 188 4.21 -6.00 -10.96
C GLU A 188 3.36 -5.86 -12.22
N GLY A 189 3.96 -5.39 -13.32
CA GLY A 189 3.33 -5.24 -14.64
C GLY A 189 2.62 -3.90 -14.85
N GLU A 190 2.58 -3.43 -16.09
CA GLU A 190 2.17 -2.08 -16.51
C GLU A 190 0.70 -1.77 -16.23
N GLU A 191 -0.12 -2.82 -16.10
CA GLU A 191 -1.58 -2.68 -15.95
C GLU A 191 -2.04 -2.42 -14.50
N LYS A 192 -1.13 -2.43 -13.53
CA LYS A 192 -1.48 -2.22 -12.11
C LYS A 192 -2.28 -0.96 -11.84
N PRO A 193 -1.98 0.22 -12.44
CA PRO A 193 -2.80 1.41 -12.24
C PRO A 193 -4.26 1.20 -12.64
N LEU A 194 -4.51 0.48 -13.73
CA LEU A 194 -5.86 0.19 -14.20
C LEU A 194 -6.58 -0.87 -13.35
N LYS A 195 -5.83 -1.81 -12.76
CA LYS A 195 -6.37 -2.87 -11.89
C LYS A 195 -6.68 -2.38 -10.48
N TYR A 196 -5.91 -1.41 -9.97
CA TYR A 196 -6.04 -0.86 -8.62
C TYR A 196 -6.19 0.67 -8.62
N PRO A 197 -7.19 1.21 -9.35
CA PRO A 197 -7.28 2.65 -9.60
C PRO A 197 -7.47 3.48 -8.32
N VAL A 198 -8.11 2.94 -7.29
CA VAL A 198 -8.31 3.64 -6.01
C VAL A 198 -6.97 3.95 -5.36
N MET A 199 -6.07 2.97 -5.29
CA MET A 199 -4.73 3.14 -4.70
C MET A 199 -3.91 4.20 -5.44
N PHE A 200 -3.86 4.12 -6.77
CA PHE A 200 -3.07 5.08 -7.56
C PHE A 200 -3.67 6.49 -7.55
N ARG A 201 -4.99 6.65 -7.41
CA ARG A 201 -5.64 7.97 -7.24
C ARG A 201 -5.36 8.61 -5.89
N ALA A 202 -5.16 7.81 -4.85
CA ALA A 202 -4.88 8.29 -3.51
C ALA A 202 -3.44 8.78 -3.32
N CYS A 203 -2.57 8.62 -4.33
CA CYS A 203 -1.15 8.96 -4.24
C CYS A 203 -0.83 10.28 -4.90
N ASP A 204 -0.11 11.16 -4.20
CA ASP A 204 0.50 12.38 -4.76
C ASP A 204 1.78 12.04 -5.51
N VAL A 205 2.48 11.00 -5.07
CA VAL A 205 3.77 10.56 -5.60
C VAL A 205 3.74 9.06 -5.90
N VAL A 206 4.31 8.68 -7.04
CA VAL A 206 4.56 7.26 -7.41
C VAL A 206 6.05 7.06 -7.67
N LEU A 207 6.69 6.23 -6.85
CA LEU A 207 8.08 5.81 -7.04
C LEU A 207 8.11 4.49 -7.80
N VAL A 208 8.48 4.54 -9.07
CA VAL A 208 8.64 3.35 -9.93
C VAL A 208 10.01 2.74 -9.63
N ASN A 209 10.01 1.71 -8.78
CA ASN A 209 11.21 1.10 -8.21
C ASN A 209 11.66 -0.14 -8.98
N LYS A 210 12.87 -0.56 -8.69
CA LYS A 210 13.57 -1.72 -9.28
C LYS A 210 13.90 -1.55 -10.76
N LEU A 211 14.16 -0.31 -11.21
CA LEU A 211 14.54 -0.03 -12.60
C LEU A 211 15.83 -0.74 -13.04
N ASP A 212 16.68 -1.13 -12.10
CA ASP A 212 17.84 -1.99 -12.36
C ASP A 212 17.46 -3.35 -12.98
N LEU A 213 16.22 -3.78 -12.85
CA LEU A 213 15.71 -5.01 -13.45
C LEU A 213 15.15 -4.81 -14.87
N LEU A 214 14.97 -3.56 -15.34
CA LEU A 214 14.37 -3.26 -16.65
C LEU A 214 15.07 -4.00 -17.83
N PRO A 215 16.39 -4.16 -17.87
CA PRO A 215 17.04 -4.92 -18.94
C PRO A 215 16.75 -6.43 -18.93
N HIS A 216 16.10 -6.94 -17.86
CA HIS A 216 15.82 -8.36 -17.63
C HIS A 216 14.34 -8.70 -17.65
N LEU A 217 13.47 -7.71 -17.86
CA LEU A 217 12.01 -7.84 -17.83
C LEU A 217 11.41 -7.34 -19.14
N ASP A 218 10.32 -7.96 -19.52
CA ASP A 218 9.45 -7.45 -20.58
C ASP A 218 8.46 -6.46 -19.94
N PHE A 219 8.95 -5.24 -19.66
CA PHE A 219 8.19 -4.17 -19.04
C PHE A 219 8.28 -2.90 -19.89
N ASP A 220 7.12 -2.39 -20.30
CA ASP A 220 7.00 -1.15 -21.06
C ASP A 220 6.68 0.04 -20.13
N LEU A 221 7.72 0.84 -19.88
CA LEU A 221 7.62 2.01 -18.99
C LEU A 221 6.67 3.09 -19.53
N GLU A 222 6.62 3.28 -20.86
CA GLU A 222 5.72 4.26 -21.50
C GLU A 222 4.27 3.80 -21.41
N LEU A 223 4.01 2.50 -21.56
CA LEU A 223 2.68 1.92 -21.34
C LEU A 223 2.25 2.11 -19.87
N PHE A 224 3.15 1.86 -18.91
CA PHE A 224 2.86 2.11 -17.49
C PHE A 224 2.50 3.58 -17.24
N ARG A 225 3.31 4.52 -17.75
CA ARG A 225 3.05 5.96 -17.62
C ARG A 225 1.70 6.35 -18.22
N GLY A 226 1.37 5.80 -19.40
CA GLY A 226 0.08 6.01 -20.06
C GLY A 226 -1.09 5.49 -19.23
N ASN A 227 -0.96 4.32 -18.62
CA ASN A 227 -1.96 3.72 -17.74
C ASN A 227 -2.11 4.53 -16.44
N LEU A 228 -1.00 4.97 -15.85
CA LEU A 228 -1.02 5.82 -14.67
C LEU A 228 -1.71 7.16 -14.95
N ALA A 229 -1.37 7.82 -16.06
CA ALA A 229 -1.97 9.10 -16.43
C ALA A 229 -3.48 9.04 -16.67
N GLN A 230 -4.02 7.89 -17.09
CA GLN A 230 -5.48 7.69 -17.19
C GLN A 230 -6.16 7.65 -15.81
N VAL A 231 -5.45 7.22 -14.78
CA VAL A 231 -5.98 7.03 -13.42
C VAL A 231 -5.69 8.25 -12.55
N ASN A 232 -4.46 8.76 -12.62
CA ASN A 232 -3.98 9.89 -11.84
C ASN A 232 -2.99 10.74 -12.67
N PRO A 233 -3.50 11.71 -13.45
CA PRO A 233 -2.66 12.55 -14.31
C PRO A 233 -1.83 13.60 -13.56
N VAL A 234 -2.05 13.78 -12.26
CA VAL A 234 -1.37 14.80 -11.45
C VAL A 234 -0.29 14.22 -10.55
N ALA A 235 -0.20 12.89 -10.44
CA ALA A 235 0.83 12.25 -9.63
C ALA A 235 2.24 12.59 -10.11
N VAL A 236 3.11 12.94 -9.18
CA VAL A 236 4.54 13.09 -9.47
C VAL A 236 5.19 11.71 -9.55
N VAL A 237 5.94 11.45 -10.61
CA VAL A 237 6.55 10.12 -10.84
C VAL A 237 8.06 10.22 -10.71
N PHE A 238 8.65 9.37 -9.87
CA PHE A 238 10.09 9.16 -9.77
C PHE A 238 10.46 7.75 -10.21
N GLU A 239 11.39 7.64 -11.12
CA GLU A 239 11.93 6.39 -11.63
C GLU A 239 13.22 6.08 -10.88
N VAL A 240 13.21 5.00 -10.08
CA VAL A 240 14.27 4.76 -9.12
C VAL A 240 14.70 3.29 -9.08
N SER A 241 15.91 3.07 -8.59
CA SER A 241 16.35 1.79 -8.07
C SER A 241 16.85 1.99 -6.63
N ALA A 242 16.06 1.58 -5.67
CA ALA A 242 16.49 1.61 -4.27
C ALA A 242 17.74 0.76 -4.03
N ARG A 243 17.95 -0.27 -4.85
CA ARG A 243 19.12 -1.15 -4.78
C ARG A 243 20.41 -0.45 -5.22
N THR A 244 20.43 0.20 -6.39
CA THR A 244 21.61 0.84 -6.95
C THR A 244 21.80 2.29 -6.53
N GLY A 245 20.70 2.97 -6.16
CA GLY A 245 20.65 4.39 -5.85
C GLY A 245 20.27 5.26 -7.03
N ASP A 246 20.12 4.67 -8.23
CA ASP A 246 19.78 5.41 -9.45
C ASP A 246 18.42 6.10 -9.29
N GLY A 247 18.32 7.36 -9.71
CA GLY A 247 17.11 8.17 -9.66
C GLY A 247 16.69 8.69 -8.27
N LEU A 248 17.35 8.24 -7.18
CA LEU A 248 16.97 8.64 -5.82
C LEU A 248 17.24 10.12 -5.52
N GLN A 249 18.18 10.77 -6.21
CA GLN A 249 18.48 12.17 -5.98
C GLN A 249 17.24 13.05 -6.18
N ALA A 250 16.49 12.87 -7.26
CA ALA A 250 15.29 13.65 -7.54
C ALA A 250 14.20 13.44 -6.48
N TRP A 251 14.06 12.21 -5.98
CA TRP A 251 13.16 11.90 -4.86
C TRP A 251 13.61 12.60 -3.58
N HIS A 252 14.89 12.55 -3.23
CA HIS A 252 15.44 13.21 -2.05
C HIS A 252 15.29 14.73 -2.10
N GLU A 253 15.55 15.36 -3.26
CA GLU A 253 15.31 16.77 -3.47
C GLU A 253 13.84 17.13 -3.28
N HIS A 254 12.94 16.33 -3.82
CA HIS A 254 11.49 16.52 -3.64
C HIS A 254 11.07 16.44 -2.16
N LEU A 255 11.54 15.42 -1.41
CA LEU A 255 11.30 15.32 0.03
C LEU A 255 11.81 16.54 0.79
N THR A 256 13.00 17.02 0.44
CA THR A 256 13.60 18.20 1.10
C THR A 256 12.73 19.45 0.92
N THR A 257 12.06 19.60 -0.23
CA THR A 257 11.13 20.72 -0.43
C THR A 257 9.90 20.64 0.47
N MET A 258 9.45 19.44 0.84
CA MET A 258 8.29 19.25 1.71
C MET A 258 8.56 19.62 3.17
N VAL A 259 9.80 19.43 3.66
CA VAL A 259 10.18 19.73 5.06
C VAL A 259 10.72 21.14 5.27
N SER A 260 10.94 21.89 4.19
CA SER A 260 11.54 23.24 4.23
C SER A 260 10.50 24.36 4.23
N VAL A 261 9.22 24.03 4.34
CA VAL A 261 8.11 25.03 4.24
C VAL A 261 7.64 25.50 5.60
#